data_6be006e77a5796283500661349515397
#
_entry.id   6be006e77a5796283500661349515397
#
_cell.length_a   1.000
_cell.length_b   1.000
_cell.length_c   1.000
_cell.angle_alpha   90.00
_cell.angle_beta   90.00
_cell.angle_gamma   90.00
#
_symmetry.space_group_name_H-M   'P 1'
#
loop_
_entity.id
_entity.type
_entity.pdbx_description
1 polymer ?
#
loop_
_entity_poly.entity_id
_entity_poly.type
_entity_poly.pdbx_seq_one_letter_code
_entity_poly.pdbx_strand_id
1 'polypeptide(L)'
;MRITVVALGKIGLPLAVQYAEKGHEVIGVDVNPVTVEAVNAGREPFPGEAHLADKLAALNPATGNGALRATTDYAEAVPGADAIVLVVPLF
;
A
#
# COMPACT_ATOMS: atom_id res chain seq x y z
N MET A 1 -7.91 -11.16 -6.33
CA MET A 1 -7.55 -11.56 -4.95
C MET A 1 -7.40 -10.30 -4.11
N ARG A 2 -7.78 -10.37 -2.87
CA ARG A 2 -7.60 -9.28 -1.92
C ARG A 2 -6.37 -9.54 -1.07
N ILE A 3 -5.39 -8.63 -1.14
CA ILE A 3 -4.09 -8.80 -0.48
C ILE A 3 -3.90 -7.68 0.54
N THR A 4 -3.53 -8.06 1.76
CA THR A 4 -3.13 -7.11 2.79
C THR A 4 -1.62 -7.14 2.92
N VAL A 5 -0.98 -5.96 2.78
CA VAL A 5 0.46 -5.81 2.97
C VAL A 5 0.71 -5.06 4.26
N VAL A 6 1.36 -5.70 5.22
CA VAL A 6 1.67 -5.10 6.52
C VAL A 6 3.06 -4.50 6.49
N ALA A 7 3.14 -3.23 6.85
CA ALA A 7 4.32 -2.36 6.80
C ALA A 7 4.58 -1.82 5.39
N LEU A 8 4.37 -0.51 5.25
CA LEU A 8 4.50 0.21 3.97
C LEU A 8 5.79 1.03 3.91
N GLY A 9 6.89 0.39 4.25
CA GLY A 9 8.21 0.99 4.11
C GLY A 9 8.79 0.80 2.71
N LYS A 10 10.11 0.90 2.60
CA LYS A 10 10.81 0.84 1.32
C LYS A 10 10.71 -0.51 0.61
N ILE A 11 10.33 -1.57 1.33
CA ILE A 11 10.13 -2.90 0.75
C ILE A 11 8.64 -3.16 0.56
N GLY A 12 7.85 -2.91 1.59
CA GLY A 12 6.42 -3.25 1.58
C GLY A 12 5.60 -2.44 0.60
N LEU A 13 5.85 -1.13 0.49
CA LEU A 13 5.08 -0.28 -0.41
C LEU A 13 5.31 -0.63 -1.88
N PRO A 14 6.54 -0.84 -2.37
CA PRO A 14 6.74 -1.31 -3.74
C PRO A 14 6.07 -2.65 -4.03
N LEU A 15 6.06 -3.57 -3.06
CA LEU A 15 5.34 -4.84 -3.22
C LEU A 15 3.83 -4.62 -3.34
N ALA A 16 3.27 -3.77 -2.49
CA ALA A 16 1.84 -3.44 -2.55
C ALA A 16 1.47 -2.86 -3.91
N VAL A 17 2.31 -1.98 -4.44
CA VAL A 17 2.12 -1.39 -5.77
C VAL A 17 2.16 -2.47 -6.84
N GLN A 18 3.12 -3.39 -6.80
CA GLN A 18 3.22 -4.47 -7.78
C GLN A 18 1.97 -5.35 -7.79
N TYR A 19 1.46 -5.72 -6.63
CA TYR A 19 0.23 -6.53 -6.57
C TYR A 19 -0.97 -5.77 -7.14
N ALA A 20 -1.09 -4.50 -6.82
CA ALA A 20 -2.17 -3.67 -7.32
C ALA A 20 -2.10 -3.49 -8.84
N GLU A 21 -0.90 -3.33 -9.38
CA GLU A 21 -0.69 -3.23 -10.83
C GLU A 21 -1.09 -4.51 -11.57
N LYS A 22 -1.02 -5.65 -10.90
CA LYS A 22 -1.42 -6.94 -11.47
C LYS A 22 -2.93 -7.21 -11.36
N GLY A 23 -3.69 -6.25 -10.87
CA GLY A 23 -5.14 -6.36 -10.81
C GLY A 23 -5.70 -6.82 -9.47
N HIS A 24 -4.86 -6.98 -8.46
CA HIS A 24 -5.34 -7.35 -7.12
C HIS A 24 -5.82 -6.12 -6.37
N GLU A 25 -6.79 -6.31 -5.49
CA GLU A 25 -7.20 -5.30 -4.54
C GLU A 25 -6.26 -5.35 -3.34
N VAL A 26 -5.55 -4.25 -3.07
CA VAL A 26 -4.53 -4.22 -2.03
C VAL A 26 -4.87 -3.20 -0.94
N ILE A 27 -4.76 -3.64 0.31
CA ILE A 27 -4.85 -2.77 1.46
C ILE A 27 -3.51 -2.82 2.20
N GLY A 28 -2.84 -1.68 2.29
CA GLY A 28 -1.61 -1.55 3.06
C GLY A 28 -1.90 -1.13 4.49
N VAL A 29 -1.17 -1.69 5.44
CA VAL A 29 -1.28 -1.32 6.85
C VAL A 29 0.06 -0.80 7.34
N ASP A 30 0.05 0.36 7.97
CA ASP A 30 1.23 0.90 8.62
C ASP A 30 0.83 1.63 9.90
N VAL A 31 1.67 1.56 10.91
CA VAL A 31 1.41 2.26 12.19
C VAL A 31 1.62 3.77 12.09
N ASN A 32 2.32 4.22 11.06
CA ASN A 32 2.61 5.63 10.85
C ASN A 32 1.49 6.30 10.05
N PRO A 33 0.69 7.18 10.67
CA PRO A 33 -0.42 7.83 9.96
C PRO A 33 0.05 8.76 8.83
N VAL A 34 1.27 9.28 8.91
CA VAL A 34 1.83 10.11 7.84
C VAL A 34 2.04 9.29 6.57
N THR A 35 2.57 8.07 6.71
CA THR A 35 2.73 7.15 5.58
C THR A 35 1.39 6.79 4.97
N VAL A 36 0.41 6.45 5.80
CA VAL A 36 -0.94 6.09 5.35
C VAL A 36 -1.59 7.24 4.61
N GLU A 37 -1.50 8.46 5.14
CA GLU A 37 -2.06 9.64 4.49
C GLU A 37 -1.42 9.88 3.12
N ALA A 38 -0.10 9.77 3.01
CA ALA A 38 0.61 9.97 1.75
C ALA A 38 0.16 8.96 0.70
N VAL A 39 0.08 7.68 1.06
CA VAL A 39 -0.37 6.64 0.14
C VAL A 39 -1.79 6.91 -0.34
N ASN A 40 -2.70 7.27 0.57
CA ASN A 40 -4.09 7.53 0.22
C ASN A 40 -4.26 8.83 -0.59
N ALA A 41 -3.29 9.73 -0.53
CA ALA A 41 -3.27 10.94 -1.35
C ALA A 41 -2.56 10.75 -2.69
N GLY A 42 -2.04 9.56 -2.97
CA GLY A 42 -1.30 9.30 -4.20
C GLY A 42 0.10 9.90 -4.22
N ARG A 43 0.69 10.13 -3.05
CA ARG A 43 2.03 10.68 -2.91
C ARG A 43 2.97 9.64 -2.32
N GLU A 44 4.23 9.66 -2.75
CA GLU A 44 5.23 8.79 -2.13
C GLU A 44 5.56 9.28 -0.72
N PRO A 45 5.56 8.37 0.28
CA PRO A 45 5.87 8.75 1.67
C PRO A 45 7.37 8.92 1.94
N PHE A 46 8.22 8.54 1.00
CA PHE A 46 9.67 8.67 1.09
C PHE A 46 10.27 8.86 -0.31
N PRO A 47 11.40 9.58 -0.43
CA PRO A 47 12.02 9.80 -1.73
C PRO A 47 12.86 8.59 -2.18
N GLY A 48 13.24 8.59 -3.45
CA GLY A 48 14.24 7.68 -3.99
C GLY A 48 13.72 6.51 -4.81
N GLU A 49 12.43 6.28 -4.85
CA GLU A 49 11.85 5.22 -5.67
C GLU A 49 11.37 5.79 -7.01
N ALA A 50 11.97 5.31 -8.10
CA ALA A 50 11.61 5.77 -9.43
C ALA A 50 10.14 5.46 -9.74
N HIS A 51 9.41 6.45 -10.22
CA HIS A 51 8.01 6.32 -10.66
C HIS A 51 7.02 5.92 -9.58
N LEU A 52 7.42 5.86 -8.32
CA LEU A 52 6.50 5.46 -7.24
C LEU A 52 5.33 6.42 -7.10
N ALA A 53 5.58 7.72 -7.15
CA ALA A 53 4.52 8.71 -7.05
C ALA A 53 3.50 8.58 -8.19
N ASP A 54 3.97 8.34 -9.42
CA ASP A 54 3.09 8.17 -10.57
C ASP A 54 2.23 6.91 -10.42
N LYS A 55 2.82 5.82 -9.95
CA LYS A 55 2.10 4.56 -9.72
C LYS A 55 1.06 4.69 -8.60
N LEU A 56 1.43 5.36 -7.52
CA LEU A 56 0.51 5.61 -6.40
C LEU A 56 -0.69 6.44 -6.86
N ALA A 57 -0.46 7.46 -7.65
CA ALA A 57 -1.55 8.29 -8.18
C ALA A 57 -2.49 7.47 -9.09
N ALA A 58 -1.93 6.60 -9.93
CA ALA A 58 -2.72 5.75 -10.82
C ALA A 58 -3.55 4.71 -10.08
N LEU A 59 -3.08 4.23 -8.93
CA LEU A 59 -3.73 3.20 -8.14
C LEU A 59 -4.63 3.75 -7.03
N ASN A 60 -4.64 5.05 -6.84
CA ASN A 60 -5.37 5.72 -5.77
C ASN A 60 -6.88 5.67 -6.03
N PRO A 61 -7.71 5.36 -5.00
CA PRO A 61 -9.16 5.36 -5.16
C PRO A 61 -9.76 6.68 -5.63
N ALA A 62 -9.14 7.80 -5.29
CA ALA A 62 -9.65 9.12 -5.64
C ALA A 62 -9.25 9.58 -7.05
N THR A 63 -8.07 9.15 -7.54
CA THR A 63 -7.48 9.69 -8.78
C THR A 63 -7.19 8.62 -9.83
N GLY A 64 -7.26 7.35 -9.48
CA GLY A 64 -6.94 6.24 -10.37
C GLY A 64 -7.98 5.13 -10.33
N ASN A 65 -7.52 3.88 -10.41
CA ASN A 65 -8.42 2.71 -10.49
C ASN A 65 -8.87 2.15 -9.13
N GLY A 66 -8.38 2.70 -8.02
CA GLY A 66 -8.79 2.27 -6.69
C GLY A 66 -8.21 0.96 -6.20
N ALA A 67 -7.15 0.46 -6.83
CA ALA A 67 -6.59 -0.85 -6.50
C ALA A 67 -5.77 -0.88 -5.20
N LEU A 68 -5.29 0.26 -4.73
CA LEU A 68 -4.44 0.35 -3.54
C LEU A 68 -4.95 1.43 -2.58
N ARG A 69 -5.18 1.05 -1.33
CA ARG A 69 -5.43 2.00 -0.24
C ARG A 69 -4.66 1.58 1.00
N ALA A 70 -4.55 2.49 1.95
CA ALA A 70 -3.81 2.24 3.19
C ALA A 70 -4.65 2.60 4.42
N THR A 71 -4.32 1.97 5.54
CA THR A 71 -4.97 2.22 6.82
C THR A 71 -3.98 1.99 7.97
N THR A 72 -4.24 2.60 9.12
CA THR A 72 -3.52 2.27 10.36
C THR A 72 -4.24 1.17 11.15
N ASP A 73 -5.40 0.74 10.71
CA ASP A 73 -6.28 -0.18 11.45
C ASP A 73 -6.20 -1.60 10.88
N TYR A 74 -5.59 -2.50 11.65
CA TYR A 74 -5.52 -3.91 11.29
C TYR A 74 -6.89 -4.56 11.22
N ALA A 75 -7.82 -4.14 12.06
CA ALA A 75 -9.17 -4.70 12.08
C ALA A 75 -9.94 -4.38 10.79
N GLU A 76 -9.55 -3.33 10.09
CA GLU A 76 -10.11 -2.98 8.78
C GLU A 76 -9.46 -3.79 7.65
N ALA A 77 -8.15 -4.02 7.75
CA ALA A 77 -7.37 -4.58 6.65
C ALA A 77 -7.31 -6.12 6.65
N VAL A 78 -7.28 -6.75 7.82
CA VAL A 78 -7.01 -8.18 7.91
C VAL A 78 -8.24 -9.05 7.61
N PRO A 79 -9.44 -8.79 8.15
CA PRO A 79 -10.62 -9.59 7.81
C PRO A 79 -10.96 -9.48 6.33
N GLY A 80 -11.20 -10.60 5.70
CA GLY A 80 -11.55 -10.65 4.28
C GLY A 80 -10.37 -10.66 3.32
N ALA A 81 -9.14 -10.61 3.82
CA ALA A 81 -7.96 -10.74 2.98
C ALA A 81 -7.79 -12.20 2.54
N ASP A 82 -7.51 -12.40 1.26
CA ASP A 82 -7.18 -13.73 0.73
C ASP A 82 -5.73 -14.11 1.06
N ALA A 83 -4.86 -13.09 1.14
CA ALA A 83 -3.45 -13.28 1.50
C ALA A 83 -2.97 -12.09 2.33
N ILE A 84 -2.08 -12.36 3.28
CA ILE A 84 -1.46 -11.33 4.11
C ILE A 84 0.05 -11.44 3.94
N VAL A 85 0.67 -10.34 3.52
CA VAL A 85 2.12 -10.26 3.35
C VAL A 85 2.69 -9.44 4.49
N LEU A 86 3.48 -10.09 5.32
CA LEU A 86 4.19 -9.43 6.42
C LEU A 86 5.59 -9.07 5.96
N VAL A 87 5.91 -7.78 6.03
CA VAL A 87 7.25 -7.30 5.71
C VAL A 87 7.96 -6.99 7.02
N VAL A 88 8.97 -7.77 7.34
CA VAL A 88 9.73 -7.62 8.58
C VAL A 88 11.09 -7.00 8.24
N PRO A 89 11.40 -5.81 8.78
CA PRO A 89 12.70 -5.22 8.53
C PRO A 89 13.80 -6.06 9.18
N LEU A 90 14.92 -6.18 8.47
CA LEU A 90 16.12 -6.85 8.99
C LEU A 90 17.08 -5.79 9.53
N PHE A 91 17.53 -5.99 10.74
CA PHE A 91 18.48 -5.10 11.39
C PHE A 91 19.88 -5.71 11.47
#